data_47c26765977591406931440aaea9eb6b
#
_entry.id   47c26765977591406931440aaea9eb6b
#
_cell.length_a   1.000
_cell.length_b   1.000
_cell.length_c   1.000
_cell.angle_alpha   90.00
_cell.angle_beta   90.00
_cell.angle_gamma   90.00
#
_symmetry.space_group_name_H-M   'P 1'
#
loop_
_entity.id
_entity.type
_entity.pdbx_description
1 polymer ?
#
loop_
_entity_poly.entity_id
_entity_poly.type
_entity_poly.pdbx_seq_one_letter_code
_entity_poly.pdbx_strand_id
1 'polypeptide(L)'
;MRQLEKEDHGGDEDETELDESELDRESEKKDKDFESFVDLKMIFKGLELGRSDAAALFFLVSFLSAAYGWVILGFTTVYSLVLAIMFVTVINDLLGRFPSFLGVVWRGSRLGFKRVTGFVLMRWAVRDALTQLLGLWYFGEVEDQYSFFRLFVRLKLMPFTVMPPWIRGFEKEISGFLFAWFLLDTLVGLILAVDAFVAIVDSRRRGREIVKEGLYLISLLLHQAVQLKCLEAILCGSFFRWVLIRMVGKSFASVIQSALEVYFMAAWLVFYLAAKCKDAHADGRRFGRREMESLIDGLR
;
A
#
# COMPACT_ATOMS: atom_id res chain seq x y z
N MET A 1 -83.74 55.22 -33.79
CA MET A 1 -83.13 55.91 -32.65
C MET A 1 -82.09 54.96 -32.08
N ARG A 2 -80.87 55.41 -32.03
CA ARG A 2 -79.57 54.95 -31.58
C ARG A 2 -79.52 53.65 -30.88
N GLN A 3 -78.84 52.71 -31.52
CA GLN A 3 -78.14 51.57 -30.95
C GLN A 3 -76.78 52.00 -30.43
N LEU A 4 -76.32 51.35 -29.38
CA LEU A 4 -74.96 51.38 -28.93
C LEU A 4 -74.42 49.95 -28.91
N GLU A 5 -73.43 49.78 -29.72
CA GLU A 5 -72.50 48.66 -29.80
C GLU A 5 -71.79 48.40 -28.45
N LYS A 6 -71.68 47.19 -28.12
CA LYS A 6 -70.86 46.76 -26.99
C LYS A 6 -69.77 45.83 -27.57
N GLU A 7 -68.62 46.44 -27.78
CA GLU A 7 -67.40 45.66 -28.14
C GLU A 7 -66.93 44.82 -26.96
N ASP A 8 -66.68 43.63 -27.32
CA ASP A 8 -66.10 42.58 -26.46
C ASP A 8 -64.56 42.74 -26.45
N HIS A 9 -64.00 43.11 -25.31
CA HIS A 9 -62.57 43.30 -25.11
C HIS A 9 -62.09 42.29 -24.06
N GLY A 10 -61.91 41.03 -24.47
CA GLY A 10 -61.49 39.96 -23.58
C GLY A 10 -60.61 38.95 -24.30
N GLY A 11 -59.46 39.33 -24.84
CA GLY A 11 -58.57 38.42 -25.57
C GLY A 11 -57.08 38.67 -25.48
N ASP A 12 -56.66 39.85 -25.01
CA ASP A 12 -55.23 40.25 -25.16
C ASP A 12 -54.41 40.15 -23.85
N GLU A 13 -55.02 39.86 -22.69
CA GLU A 13 -54.23 39.79 -21.41
C GLU A 13 -53.57 38.42 -21.17
N ASP A 14 -54.10 37.30 -21.70
CA ASP A 14 -53.55 35.99 -21.50
C ASP A 14 -52.32 35.67 -22.40
N GLU A 15 -52.24 36.32 -23.60
CA GLU A 15 -51.04 36.09 -24.46
C GLU A 15 -49.84 36.90 -24.00
N THR A 16 -49.99 38.02 -23.30
CA THR A 16 -48.88 38.80 -22.76
C THR A 16 -48.27 38.19 -21.52
N GLU A 17 -49.04 37.54 -20.63
CA GLU A 17 -48.49 36.86 -19.46
C GLU A 17 -47.73 35.58 -19.80
N LEU A 18 -48.12 34.86 -20.87
CA LEU A 18 -47.39 33.67 -21.34
C LEU A 18 -46.04 34.03 -21.96
N ASP A 19 -45.97 35.13 -22.69
CA ASP A 19 -44.74 35.60 -23.34
C ASP A 19 -43.72 36.16 -22.32
N GLU A 20 -44.18 36.87 -21.27
CA GLU A 20 -43.30 37.29 -20.16
C GLU A 20 -42.77 36.15 -19.35
N SER A 21 -43.57 35.09 -19.11
CA SER A 21 -43.10 33.89 -18.34
C SER A 21 -42.11 33.03 -19.10
N GLU A 22 -42.16 32.99 -20.42
CA GLU A 22 -41.17 32.34 -21.28
C GLU A 22 -39.88 33.17 -21.39
N LEU A 23 -39.99 34.50 -21.48
CA LEU A 23 -38.84 35.40 -21.49
C LEU A 23 -38.05 35.34 -20.17
N ASP A 24 -38.75 35.30 -19.04
CA ASP A 24 -38.11 35.17 -17.73
C ASP A 24 -37.43 33.80 -17.56
N ARG A 25 -38.02 32.69 -18.07
CA ARG A 25 -37.41 31.39 -18.08
C ARG A 25 -36.19 31.29 -19.00
N GLU A 26 -36.23 31.94 -20.17
CA GLU A 26 -35.05 31.99 -21.05
C GLU A 26 -33.94 32.87 -20.49
N SER A 27 -34.27 33.98 -19.80
CA SER A 27 -33.29 34.83 -19.15
C SER A 27 -32.62 34.11 -17.95
N GLU A 28 -33.42 33.42 -17.13
CA GLU A 28 -32.90 32.64 -16.01
C GLU A 28 -32.03 31.45 -16.49
N LYS A 29 -32.38 30.82 -17.61
CA LYS A 29 -31.60 29.79 -18.24
C LYS A 29 -30.29 30.31 -18.84
N LYS A 30 -30.33 31.48 -19.47
CA LYS A 30 -29.14 32.17 -19.98
C LYS A 30 -28.22 32.64 -18.87
N ASP A 31 -28.74 33.08 -17.74
CA ASP A 31 -27.93 33.47 -16.59
C ASP A 31 -27.26 32.24 -15.94
N LYS A 32 -27.97 31.10 -15.79
CA LYS A 32 -27.39 29.87 -15.31
C LYS A 32 -26.33 29.29 -16.25
N ASP A 33 -26.57 29.34 -17.55
CA ASP A 33 -25.60 28.94 -18.57
C ASP A 33 -24.40 29.90 -18.61
N PHE A 34 -24.64 31.21 -18.36
CA PHE A 34 -23.58 32.22 -18.30
C PHE A 34 -22.75 32.10 -17.02
N GLU A 35 -23.34 31.84 -15.84
CA GLU A 35 -22.60 31.56 -14.61
C GLU A 35 -21.77 30.26 -14.74
N SER A 36 -22.34 29.19 -15.28
CA SER A 36 -21.62 27.95 -15.56
C SER A 36 -20.49 28.16 -16.57
N PHE A 37 -20.69 28.99 -17.58
CA PHE A 37 -19.67 29.34 -18.59
C PHE A 37 -18.58 30.26 -18.02
N VAL A 38 -18.94 31.18 -17.11
CA VAL A 38 -17.99 32.03 -16.40
C VAL A 38 -17.14 31.22 -15.43
N ASP A 39 -17.74 30.28 -14.69
CA ASP A 39 -17.01 29.36 -13.82
C ASP A 39 -16.06 28.45 -14.61
N LEU A 40 -16.53 27.89 -15.75
CA LEU A 40 -15.68 27.11 -16.63
C LEU A 40 -14.53 27.96 -17.21
N LYS A 41 -14.81 29.20 -17.59
CA LYS A 41 -13.82 30.13 -18.12
C LYS A 41 -12.84 30.65 -17.06
N MET A 42 -13.29 30.79 -15.80
CA MET A 42 -12.43 31.08 -14.66
C MET A 42 -11.51 29.90 -14.37
N ILE A 43 -12.02 28.65 -14.41
CA ILE A 43 -11.23 27.42 -14.26
C ILE A 43 -10.22 27.31 -15.40
N PHE A 44 -10.63 27.55 -16.67
CA PHE A 44 -9.72 27.55 -17.81
C PHE A 44 -8.71 28.72 -17.79
N LYS A 45 -9.09 29.90 -17.31
CA LYS A 45 -8.18 31.04 -17.14
C LYS A 45 -7.20 30.82 -15.97
N GLY A 46 -7.65 30.17 -14.90
CA GLY A 46 -6.76 29.63 -13.81
C GLY A 46 -5.82 28.57 -14.35
N LEU A 47 -6.30 27.69 -15.25
CA LEU A 47 -5.46 26.69 -15.93
C LEU A 47 -4.50 27.35 -16.95
N GLU A 48 -4.89 28.43 -17.63
CA GLU A 48 -4.01 29.16 -18.57
C GLU A 48 -2.90 29.94 -17.85
N LEU A 49 -3.19 30.58 -16.70
CA LEU A 49 -2.15 31.19 -15.86
C LEU A 49 -1.26 30.12 -15.21
N GLY A 50 -1.79 28.93 -14.92
CA GLY A 50 -1.09 27.79 -14.36
C GLY A 50 -0.59 26.79 -15.40
N ARG A 51 -0.65 27.07 -16.71
CA ARG A 51 -0.27 26.07 -17.73
C ARG A 51 1.21 25.67 -17.62
N SER A 52 2.09 26.61 -17.33
CA SER A 52 3.48 26.32 -16.99
C SER A 52 3.58 25.60 -15.63
N ASP A 53 2.77 26.01 -14.65
CA ASP A 53 2.80 25.43 -13.31
C ASP A 53 2.10 24.07 -13.29
N ALA A 54 1.00 23.90 -14.04
CA ALA A 54 0.33 22.61 -14.22
C ALA A 54 1.23 21.61 -14.95
N ALA A 55 1.96 22.02 -15.98
CA ALA A 55 2.93 21.19 -16.67
C ALA A 55 4.12 20.82 -15.75
N ALA A 56 4.61 21.79 -14.98
CA ALA A 56 5.68 21.57 -14.00
C ALA A 56 5.21 20.62 -12.88
N LEU A 57 3.97 20.77 -12.39
CA LEU A 57 3.38 19.92 -11.36
C LEU A 57 3.14 18.50 -11.89
N PHE A 58 2.65 18.35 -13.11
CA PHE A 58 2.51 17.04 -13.76
C PHE A 58 3.86 16.35 -13.96
N PHE A 59 4.88 17.08 -14.40
CA PHE A 59 6.24 16.59 -14.54
C PHE A 59 6.81 16.16 -13.18
N LEU A 60 6.61 16.98 -12.14
CA LEU A 60 7.05 16.67 -10.77
C LEU A 60 6.39 15.41 -10.22
N VAL A 61 5.06 15.28 -10.39
CA VAL A 61 4.29 14.09 -9.94
C VAL A 61 4.75 12.84 -10.71
N SER A 62 4.96 12.96 -12.02
CA SER A 62 5.43 11.84 -12.85
C SER A 62 6.85 11.43 -12.46
N PHE A 63 7.73 12.38 -12.26
CA PHE A 63 9.11 12.14 -11.79
C PHE A 63 9.14 11.51 -10.40
N LEU A 64 8.34 12.03 -9.47
CA LEU A 64 8.23 11.49 -8.10
C LEU A 64 7.67 10.07 -8.11
N SER A 65 6.67 9.80 -8.94
CA SER A 65 6.08 8.47 -9.10
C SER A 65 7.09 7.47 -9.69
N ALA A 66 7.86 7.89 -10.70
CA ALA A 66 8.93 7.08 -11.28
C ALA A 66 10.04 6.81 -10.27
N ALA A 67 10.51 7.83 -9.56
CA ALA A 67 11.52 7.69 -8.52
C ALA A 67 11.05 6.74 -7.39
N TYR A 68 9.81 6.89 -6.96
CA TYR A 68 9.17 6.01 -5.98
C TYR A 68 9.12 4.57 -6.49
N GLY A 69 8.71 4.34 -7.74
CA GLY A 69 8.70 3.02 -8.37
C GLY A 69 10.09 2.37 -8.39
N TRP A 70 11.14 3.12 -8.71
CA TRP A 70 12.54 2.64 -8.68
C TRP A 70 12.99 2.25 -7.27
N VAL A 71 12.67 3.06 -6.26
CA VAL A 71 12.99 2.76 -4.85
C VAL A 71 12.31 1.48 -4.40
N ILE A 72 11.03 1.30 -4.74
CA ILE A 72 10.28 0.08 -4.42
C ILE A 72 10.89 -1.14 -5.11
N LEU A 73 11.18 -1.05 -6.40
CA LEU A 73 11.80 -2.13 -7.16
C LEU A 73 13.15 -2.53 -6.56
N GLY A 74 14.00 -1.53 -6.24
CA GLY A 74 15.28 -1.75 -5.57
C GLY A 74 15.12 -2.44 -4.22
N PHE A 75 14.26 -1.90 -3.36
CA PHE A 75 13.99 -2.47 -2.05
C PHE A 75 13.43 -3.90 -2.15
N THR A 76 12.43 -4.12 -3.00
CA THR A 76 11.80 -5.44 -3.21
C THR A 76 12.83 -6.46 -3.70
N THR A 77 13.71 -6.06 -4.60
CA THR A 77 14.77 -6.91 -5.13
C THR A 77 15.76 -7.31 -4.03
N VAL A 78 16.29 -6.32 -3.30
CA VAL A 78 17.24 -6.59 -2.19
C VAL A 78 16.60 -7.45 -1.11
N TYR A 79 15.37 -7.13 -0.71
CA TYR A 79 14.62 -7.92 0.29
C TYR A 79 14.44 -9.37 -0.17
N SER A 80 14.05 -9.59 -1.42
CA SER A 80 13.86 -10.93 -1.99
C SER A 80 15.16 -11.72 -2.06
N LEU A 81 16.28 -11.04 -2.37
CA LEU A 81 17.62 -11.66 -2.38
C LEU A 81 18.02 -12.09 -0.97
N VAL A 82 17.92 -11.20 0.01
CA VAL A 82 18.26 -11.49 1.41
C VAL A 82 17.42 -12.66 1.93
N LEU A 83 16.10 -12.63 1.69
CA LEU A 83 15.19 -13.70 2.13
C LEU A 83 15.57 -15.06 1.52
N ALA A 84 15.87 -15.11 0.22
CA ALA A 84 16.22 -16.34 -0.47
C ALA A 84 17.60 -16.87 -0.07
N ILE A 85 18.59 -15.99 0.11
CA ILE A 85 19.93 -16.37 0.62
C ILE A 85 19.80 -16.93 2.02
N MET A 86 19.03 -16.25 2.88
CA MET A 86 18.79 -16.67 4.25
C MET A 86 18.07 -18.03 4.31
N PHE A 87 17.07 -18.23 3.45
CA PHE A 87 16.38 -19.53 3.32
C PHE A 87 17.38 -20.65 3.00
N VAL A 88 18.21 -20.47 1.95
CA VAL A 88 19.21 -21.47 1.54
C VAL A 88 20.24 -21.71 2.65
N THR A 89 20.68 -20.66 3.36
CA THR A 89 21.66 -20.76 4.45
C THR A 89 21.10 -21.58 5.61
N VAL A 90 19.92 -21.23 6.12
CA VAL A 90 19.30 -21.89 7.28
C VAL A 90 19.00 -23.37 6.97
N ILE A 91 18.50 -23.69 5.77
CA ILE A 91 18.21 -25.09 5.43
C ILE A 91 19.52 -25.89 5.28
N ASN A 92 20.59 -25.32 4.70
CA ASN A 92 21.89 -26.00 4.65
C ASN A 92 22.47 -26.24 6.05
N ASP A 93 22.34 -25.27 6.94
CA ASP A 93 22.79 -25.40 8.34
C ASP A 93 22.01 -26.50 9.06
N LEU A 94 20.69 -26.55 8.94
CA LEU A 94 19.85 -27.62 9.50
C LEU A 94 20.20 -29.03 8.95
N LEU A 95 20.69 -29.09 7.70
CA LEU A 95 21.15 -30.35 7.09
C LEU A 95 22.60 -30.70 7.46
N GLY A 96 23.31 -29.81 8.18
CA GLY A 96 24.73 -29.96 8.49
C GLY A 96 25.64 -29.90 7.25
N ARG A 97 25.20 -29.17 6.21
CA ARG A 97 25.97 -28.99 4.99
C ARG A 97 26.62 -27.60 5.03
N PHE A 98 27.92 -27.54 4.77
CA PHE A 98 28.69 -26.30 4.70
C PHE A 98 29.09 -25.99 3.24
N PRO A 99 28.14 -25.49 2.41
CA PRO A 99 28.46 -25.09 1.05
C PRO A 99 29.33 -23.82 1.06
N SER A 100 30.05 -23.58 -0.05
CA SER A 100 30.79 -22.33 -0.20
C SER A 100 29.85 -21.11 -0.17
N PHE A 101 30.28 -20.03 0.48
CA PHE A 101 29.51 -18.79 0.58
C PHE A 101 29.01 -18.29 -0.78
N LEU A 102 29.89 -18.27 -1.79
CA LEU A 102 29.53 -17.85 -3.16
C LEU A 102 28.45 -18.77 -3.77
N GLY A 103 28.51 -20.09 -3.50
CA GLY A 103 27.49 -21.02 -3.97
C GLY A 103 26.11 -20.78 -3.34
N VAL A 104 26.07 -20.41 -2.06
CA VAL A 104 24.83 -20.06 -1.36
C VAL A 104 24.24 -18.77 -1.93
N VAL A 105 25.07 -17.73 -2.06
CA VAL A 105 24.64 -16.44 -2.63
C VAL A 105 24.12 -16.61 -4.06
N TRP A 106 24.84 -17.35 -4.92
CA TRP A 106 24.41 -17.59 -6.29
C TRP A 106 23.07 -18.32 -6.39
N ARG A 107 22.90 -19.39 -5.63
CA ARG A 107 21.65 -20.15 -5.60
C ARG A 107 20.51 -19.32 -5.03
N GLY A 108 20.73 -18.63 -3.91
CA GLY A 108 19.76 -17.74 -3.30
C GLY A 108 19.34 -16.61 -4.23
N SER A 109 20.28 -15.96 -4.92
CA SER A 109 19.98 -14.90 -5.88
C SER A 109 19.10 -15.37 -7.02
N ARG A 110 19.46 -16.51 -7.63
CA ARG A 110 18.64 -17.07 -8.72
C ARG A 110 17.24 -17.41 -8.29
N LEU A 111 17.08 -17.88 -7.08
CA LEU A 111 15.81 -18.27 -6.48
C LEU A 111 14.97 -17.03 -6.13
N GLY A 112 15.59 -16.02 -5.51
CA GLY A 112 14.96 -14.74 -5.16
C GLY A 112 14.38 -14.06 -6.39
N PHE A 113 15.17 -13.87 -7.44
CA PHE A 113 14.72 -13.22 -8.67
C PHE A 113 13.57 -13.96 -9.37
N LYS A 114 13.61 -15.29 -9.45
CA LYS A 114 12.61 -16.04 -10.23
C LYS A 114 11.27 -16.20 -9.54
N ARG A 115 11.26 -16.34 -8.21
CA ARG A 115 10.06 -16.80 -7.48
C ARG A 115 9.56 -15.79 -6.45
N VAL A 116 10.48 -15.14 -5.74
CA VAL A 116 10.14 -14.32 -4.57
C VAL A 116 9.81 -12.89 -4.94
N THR A 117 10.55 -12.30 -5.89
CA THR A 117 10.40 -10.88 -6.23
C THR A 117 8.98 -10.51 -6.66
N GLY A 118 8.36 -11.32 -7.52
CA GLY A 118 6.98 -11.07 -7.96
C GLY A 118 5.98 -11.14 -6.81
N PHE A 119 6.18 -12.08 -5.87
CA PHE A 119 5.31 -12.22 -4.71
C PHE A 119 5.49 -11.08 -3.70
N VAL A 120 6.73 -10.70 -3.41
CA VAL A 120 7.04 -9.56 -2.53
C VAL A 120 6.50 -8.25 -3.12
N LEU A 121 6.61 -8.07 -4.44
CA LEU A 121 6.04 -6.92 -5.14
C LEU A 121 4.51 -6.89 -5.02
N MET A 122 3.84 -8.05 -5.19
CA MET A 122 2.39 -8.16 -5.00
C MET A 122 1.99 -7.80 -3.55
N ARG A 123 2.70 -8.33 -2.56
CA ARG A 123 2.49 -7.98 -1.15
C ARG A 123 2.61 -6.47 -0.92
N TRP A 124 3.61 -5.86 -1.54
CA TRP A 124 3.83 -4.42 -1.46
C TRP A 124 2.68 -3.63 -2.11
N ALA A 125 2.22 -4.06 -3.30
CA ALA A 125 1.10 -3.44 -4.00
C ALA A 125 -0.21 -3.50 -3.19
N VAL A 126 -0.51 -4.64 -2.57
CA VAL A 126 -1.69 -4.80 -1.69
C VAL A 126 -1.60 -3.83 -0.50
N ARG A 127 -0.44 -3.75 0.15
CA ARG A 127 -0.21 -2.83 1.26
C ARG A 127 -0.36 -1.37 0.84
N ASP A 128 0.20 -0.98 -0.31
CA ASP A 128 0.11 0.38 -0.83
C ASP A 128 -1.34 0.75 -1.19
N ALA A 129 -2.08 -0.15 -1.84
CA ALA A 129 -3.49 0.05 -2.16
C ALA A 129 -4.36 0.22 -0.90
N LEU A 130 -4.16 -0.60 0.12
CA LEU A 130 -4.88 -0.47 1.39
C LEU A 130 -4.52 0.82 2.12
N THR A 131 -3.27 1.26 2.08
CA THR A 131 -2.84 2.53 2.65
C THR A 131 -3.50 3.72 1.94
N GLN A 132 -3.63 3.65 0.60
CA GLN A 132 -4.31 4.69 -0.18
C GLN A 132 -5.82 4.74 0.13
N LEU A 133 -6.49 3.58 0.21
CA LEU A 133 -7.90 3.50 0.59
C LEU A 133 -8.14 4.08 1.99
N LEU A 134 -7.27 3.74 2.95
CA LEU A 134 -7.35 4.28 4.29
C LEU A 134 -7.11 5.80 4.30
N GLY A 135 -6.16 6.28 3.50
CA GLY A 135 -5.92 7.72 3.32
C GLY A 135 -7.13 8.46 2.76
N LEU A 136 -7.78 7.90 1.74
CA LEU A 136 -9.02 8.45 1.20
C LEU A 136 -10.14 8.47 2.24
N TRP A 137 -10.25 7.46 3.08
CA TRP A 137 -11.26 7.43 4.14
C TRP A 137 -11.05 8.54 5.19
N TYR A 138 -9.81 8.71 5.67
CA TYR A 138 -9.54 9.69 6.75
C TYR A 138 -9.44 11.13 6.25
N PHE A 139 -9.05 11.33 5.00
CA PHE A 139 -8.73 12.67 4.47
C PHE A 139 -9.59 13.07 3.25
N GLY A 140 -10.56 12.23 2.85
CA GLY A 140 -11.42 12.53 1.69
C GLY A 140 -12.35 13.73 1.89
N GLU A 141 -12.58 14.16 3.15
CA GLU A 141 -13.40 15.32 3.49
C GLU A 141 -12.63 16.65 3.53
N VAL A 142 -11.31 16.62 3.25
CA VAL A 142 -10.50 17.84 3.24
C VAL A 142 -10.81 18.63 1.97
N GLU A 143 -11.52 19.78 2.12
CA GLU A 143 -11.94 20.65 1.01
C GLU A 143 -10.76 21.31 0.29
N ASP A 144 -9.69 21.63 1.02
CA ASP A 144 -8.50 22.27 0.43
C ASP A 144 -7.61 21.25 -0.29
N GLN A 145 -7.63 21.30 -1.62
CA GLN A 145 -6.82 20.41 -2.47
C GLN A 145 -5.32 20.50 -2.21
N TYR A 146 -4.81 21.67 -1.83
CA TYR A 146 -3.39 21.86 -1.53
C TYR A 146 -3.01 21.14 -0.22
N SER A 147 -3.82 21.32 0.81
CA SER A 147 -3.63 20.65 2.11
C SER A 147 -3.75 19.15 1.97
N PHE A 148 -4.73 18.66 1.20
CA PHE A 148 -4.89 17.23 0.87
C PHE A 148 -3.65 16.68 0.17
N PHE A 149 -3.18 17.34 -0.88
CA PHE A 149 -2.00 16.90 -1.63
C PHE A 149 -0.74 16.89 -0.77
N ARG A 150 -0.51 17.94 0.01
CA ARG A 150 0.63 18.04 0.94
C ARG A 150 0.61 16.91 1.97
N LEU A 151 -0.56 16.60 2.52
CA LEU A 151 -0.76 15.54 3.50
C LEU A 151 -0.54 14.17 2.86
N PHE A 152 -1.12 13.93 1.69
CA PHE A 152 -0.97 12.69 0.93
C PHE A 152 0.51 12.39 0.59
N VAL A 153 1.23 13.36 0.03
CA VAL A 153 2.65 13.21 -0.29
C VAL A 153 3.47 12.92 0.97
N ARG A 154 3.18 13.62 2.06
CA ARG A 154 3.90 13.44 3.33
C ARG A 154 3.67 12.05 3.93
N LEU A 155 2.44 11.57 3.92
CA LEU A 155 2.10 10.23 4.41
C LEU A 155 2.67 9.13 3.50
N LYS A 156 2.64 9.32 2.18
CA LYS A 156 3.21 8.37 1.22
C LYS A 156 4.74 8.26 1.34
N LEU A 157 5.42 9.34 1.64
CA LEU A 157 6.87 9.37 1.85
C LEU A 157 7.29 8.99 3.29
N MET A 158 6.36 8.89 4.23
CA MET A 158 6.63 8.59 5.64
C MET A 158 7.51 7.35 5.86
N PRO A 159 7.33 6.22 5.14
CA PRO A 159 8.20 5.04 5.30
C PRO A 159 9.66 5.30 4.96
N PHE A 160 9.94 6.31 4.14
CA PHE A 160 11.27 6.64 3.63
C PHE A 160 11.88 7.91 4.24
N THR A 161 11.09 8.68 5.01
CA THR A 161 11.51 9.96 5.58
C THR A 161 11.49 9.93 7.10
N VAL A 162 12.45 10.65 7.71
CA VAL A 162 12.51 10.86 9.17
C VAL A 162 11.62 12.04 9.60
N MET A 163 10.89 12.66 8.66
CA MET A 163 10.03 13.81 8.98
C MET A 163 8.83 13.37 9.81
N PRO A 164 8.50 14.11 10.88
CA PRO A 164 7.32 13.84 11.67
C PRO A 164 6.06 14.00 10.79
N PRO A 165 5.09 13.09 10.87
CA PRO A 165 3.90 13.13 10.05
C PRO A 165 2.94 14.26 10.40
N TRP A 166 3.13 14.90 11.54
CA TRP A 166 2.21 15.88 12.10
C TRP A 166 2.12 17.17 11.28
N ILE A 167 0.89 17.55 10.94
CA ILE A 167 0.54 18.84 10.30
C ILE A 167 -0.44 19.53 11.23
N ARG A 168 -0.18 20.81 11.54
CA ARG A 168 -1.07 21.61 12.38
C ARG A 168 -2.47 21.66 11.76
N GLY A 169 -3.48 21.41 12.56
CA GLY A 169 -4.88 21.42 12.15
C GLY A 169 -5.48 20.05 11.81
N PHE A 170 -4.65 19.02 11.57
CA PHE A 170 -5.10 17.65 11.23
C PHE A 170 -4.56 16.60 12.20
N GLU A 171 -4.32 16.99 13.44
CA GLU A 171 -3.62 16.12 14.42
C GLU A 171 -4.46 14.89 14.80
N LYS A 172 -5.78 15.04 14.91
CA LYS A 172 -6.70 13.94 15.25
C LYS A 172 -6.83 12.93 14.12
N GLU A 173 -7.02 13.44 12.90
CA GLU A 173 -7.16 12.65 11.68
C GLU A 173 -5.87 11.87 11.40
N ILE A 174 -4.71 12.52 11.52
CA ILE A 174 -3.42 11.88 11.37
C ILE A 174 -3.19 10.81 12.43
N SER A 175 -3.55 11.08 13.70
CA SER A 175 -3.42 10.11 14.79
C SER A 175 -4.29 8.87 14.54
N GLY A 176 -5.56 9.07 14.17
CA GLY A 176 -6.48 8.00 13.82
C GLY A 176 -5.99 7.18 12.61
N PHE A 177 -5.56 7.87 11.57
CA PHE A 177 -4.96 7.25 10.38
C PHE A 177 -3.74 6.40 10.73
N LEU A 178 -2.79 6.93 11.50
CA LEU A 178 -1.56 6.21 11.86
C LEU A 178 -1.86 4.96 12.70
N PHE A 179 -2.82 5.05 13.62
CA PHE A 179 -3.24 3.91 14.41
C PHE A 179 -3.90 2.83 13.56
N ALA A 180 -4.88 3.20 12.72
CA ALA A 180 -5.55 2.27 11.81
C ALA A 180 -4.56 1.68 10.79
N TRP A 181 -3.64 2.49 10.27
CA TRP A 181 -2.59 2.04 9.37
C TRP A 181 -1.65 1.02 10.03
N PHE A 182 -1.25 1.26 11.28
CA PHE A 182 -0.41 0.33 12.03
C PHE A 182 -1.10 -1.02 12.26
N LEU A 183 -2.39 -1.01 12.62
CA LEU A 183 -3.17 -2.23 12.79
C LEU A 183 -3.32 -2.99 11.47
N LEU A 184 -3.67 -2.29 10.40
CA LEU A 184 -3.84 -2.86 9.07
C LEU A 184 -2.52 -3.45 8.55
N ASP A 185 -1.43 -2.72 8.68
CA ASP A 185 -0.09 -3.17 8.27
C ASP A 185 0.37 -4.41 9.04
N THR A 186 0.12 -4.44 10.34
CA THR A 186 0.43 -5.60 11.19
C THR A 186 -0.40 -6.81 10.80
N LEU A 187 -1.69 -6.62 10.52
CA LEU A 187 -2.61 -7.69 10.10
C LEU A 187 -2.21 -8.26 8.72
N VAL A 188 -2.01 -7.39 7.74
CA VAL A 188 -1.56 -7.80 6.39
C VAL A 188 -0.20 -8.47 6.47
N GLY A 189 0.71 -7.92 7.28
CA GLY A 189 2.02 -8.49 7.52
C GLY A 189 1.96 -9.88 8.18
N LEU A 190 1.00 -10.12 9.08
CA LEU A 190 0.76 -11.44 9.68
C LEU A 190 0.22 -12.42 8.64
N ILE A 191 -0.84 -12.05 7.91
CA ILE A 191 -1.50 -12.90 6.90
C ILE A 191 -0.50 -13.38 5.84
N LEU A 192 0.39 -12.49 5.40
CA LEU A 192 1.35 -12.76 4.32
C LEU A 192 2.77 -13.11 4.84
N ALA A 193 2.93 -13.37 6.14
CA ALA A 193 4.27 -13.56 6.73
C ALA A 193 5.00 -14.81 6.20
N VAL A 194 4.25 -15.89 5.97
CA VAL A 194 4.78 -17.22 5.62
C VAL A 194 4.74 -17.47 4.11
N ASP A 195 3.95 -16.71 3.38
CA ASP A 195 3.66 -16.93 1.97
C ASP A 195 4.90 -16.91 1.07
N ALA A 196 5.88 -16.07 1.39
CA ALA A 196 7.13 -16.01 0.64
C ALA A 196 7.91 -17.34 0.72
N PHE A 197 7.89 -18.04 1.87
CA PHE A 197 8.51 -19.35 2.02
C PHE A 197 7.73 -20.43 1.30
N VAL A 198 6.40 -20.38 1.32
CA VAL A 198 5.55 -21.26 0.51
C VAL A 198 5.85 -21.08 -0.98
N ALA A 199 6.00 -19.83 -1.45
CA ALA A 199 6.35 -19.51 -2.83
C ALA A 199 7.74 -20.03 -3.24
N ILE A 200 8.70 -20.03 -2.31
CA ILE A 200 10.04 -20.60 -2.53
C ILE A 200 9.96 -22.12 -2.71
N VAL A 201 9.22 -22.78 -1.83
CA VAL A 201 9.18 -24.24 -1.75
C VAL A 201 8.32 -24.84 -2.86
N ASP A 202 7.14 -24.30 -3.09
CA ASP A 202 6.19 -24.84 -4.07
C ASP A 202 6.06 -23.97 -5.31
N SER A 203 6.86 -24.28 -6.31
CA SER A 203 6.88 -23.53 -7.58
C SER A 203 5.66 -23.76 -8.49
N ARG A 204 4.82 -24.76 -8.19
CA ARG A 204 3.66 -25.13 -9.02
C ARG A 204 2.40 -24.40 -8.61
N ARG A 205 2.33 -23.93 -7.35
CA ARG A 205 1.15 -23.24 -6.84
C ARG A 205 1.05 -21.81 -7.37
N ARG A 206 -0.20 -21.39 -7.64
CA ARG A 206 -0.51 -20.01 -8.05
C ARG A 206 -0.71 -19.12 -6.83
N GLY A 207 -0.60 -17.80 -6.98
CA GLY A 207 -0.62 -16.83 -5.90
C GLY A 207 -1.73 -17.02 -4.87
N ARG A 208 -2.98 -17.31 -5.30
CA ARG A 208 -4.12 -17.57 -4.39
C ARG A 208 -3.93 -18.84 -3.55
N GLU A 209 -3.34 -19.88 -4.11
CA GLU A 209 -3.10 -21.14 -3.40
C GLU A 209 -1.98 -20.98 -2.38
N ILE A 210 -0.96 -20.15 -2.70
CA ILE A 210 0.12 -19.80 -1.78
C ILE A 210 -0.44 -19.09 -0.55
N VAL A 211 -1.31 -18.08 -0.75
CA VAL A 211 -1.92 -17.34 0.37
C VAL A 211 -2.81 -18.27 1.22
N LYS A 212 -3.59 -19.15 0.60
CA LYS A 212 -4.41 -20.12 1.35
C LYS A 212 -3.56 -21.07 2.20
N GLU A 213 -2.49 -21.60 1.62
CA GLU A 213 -1.56 -22.48 2.34
C GLU A 213 -0.85 -21.74 3.46
N GLY A 214 -0.36 -20.51 3.20
CA GLY A 214 0.27 -19.67 4.22
C GLY A 214 -0.66 -19.39 5.40
N LEU A 215 -1.92 -19.02 5.10
CA LEU A 215 -2.93 -18.77 6.11
C LEU A 215 -3.26 -20.03 6.93
N TYR A 216 -3.35 -21.18 6.26
CA TYR A 216 -3.54 -22.48 6.92
C TYR A 216 -2.38 -22.79 7.89
N LEU A 217 -1.13 -22.63 7.46
CA LEU A 217 0.04 -22.85 8.29
C LEU A 217 0.09 -21.91 9.51
N ILE A 218 -0.30 -20.64 9.32
CA ILE A 218 -0.41 -19.67 10.42
C ILE A 218 -1.48 -20.11 11.41
N SER A 219 -2.63 -20.60 10.92
CA SER A 219 -3.73 -21.05 11.79
C SER A 219 -3.36 -22.23 12.68
N LEU A 220 -2.46 -23.14 12.22
CA LEU A 220 -1.98 -24.26 13.00
C LEU A 220 -1.21 -23.85 14.28
N LEU A 221 -0.52 -22.71 14.22
CA LEU A 221 0.32 -22.16 15.28
C LEU A 221 0.00 -20.68 15.52
N LEU A 222 -1.29 -20.31 15.51
CA LEU A 222 -1.76 -18.91 15.53
C LEU A 222 -1.21 -18.11 16.71
N HIS A 223 -1.20 -18.71 17.91
CA HIS A 223 -0.70 -18.03 19.11
C HIS A 223 0.78 -17.63 18.96
N GLN A 224 1.62 -18.55 18.49
CA GLN A 224 3.04 -18.29 18.26
C GLN A 224 3.26 -17.28 17.11
N ALA A 225 2.44 -17.37 16.05
CA ALA A 225 2.49 -16.42 14.94
C ALA A 225 2.18 -14.99 15.39
N VAL A 226 1.13 -14.82 16.21
CA VAL A 226 0.76 -13.51 16.76
C VAL A 226 1.84 -12.97 17.69
N GLN A 227 2.39 -13.81 18.58
CA GLN A 227 3.48 -13.39 19.46
C GLN A 227 4.71 -12.93 18.66
N LEU A 228 5.11 -13.72 17.66
CA LEU A 228 6.24 -13.38 16.79
C LEU A 228 6.01 -12.09 16.04
N LYS A 229 4.77 -11.89 15.53
CA LYS A 229 4.41 -10.66 14.81
C LYS A 229 4.36 -9.43 15.73
N CYS A 230 3.87 -9.56 16.93
CA CYS A 230 3.89 -8.49 17.93
C CYS A 230 5.32 -8.08 18.29
N LEU A 231 6.21 -9.04 18.53
CA LEU A 231 7.63 -8.77 18.80
C LEU A 231 8.32 -8.09 17.62
N GLU A 232 8.08 -8.57 16.39
CA GLU A 232 8.58 -7.94 15.18
C GLU A 232 8.08 -6.49 15.05
N ALA A 233 6.77 -6.26 15.23
CA ALA A 233 6.18 -4.93 15.14
C ALA A 233 6.73 -3.95 16.19
N ILE A 234 7.04 -4.42 17.40
CA ILE A 234 7.62 -3.59 18.45
C ILE A 234 9.10 -3.32 18.15
N LEU A 235 9.91 -4.34 17.87
CA LEU A 235 11.36 -4.22 17.74
C LEU A 235 11.82 -3.68 16.38
N CYS A 236 11.08 -3.95 15.31
CA CYS A 236 11.34 -3.39 13.97
C CYS A 236 10.52 -2.13 13.69
N GLY A 237 9.63 -1.72 14.61
CA GLY A 237 8.77 -0.56 14.45
C GLY A 237 9.51 0.78 14.54
N SER A 238 8.85 1.83 14.03
CA SER A 238 9.37 3.20 14.00
C SER A 238 9.67 3.75 15.39
N PHE A 239 8.92 3.35 16.42
CA PHE A 239 9.13 3.78 17.80
C PHE A 239 10.48 3.26 18.33
N PHE A 240 10.76 1.97 18.19
CA PHE A 240 12.02 1.39 18.65
C PHE A 240 13.22 1.97 17.88
N ARG A 241 13.06 2.18 16.57
CA ARG A 241 14.07 2.87 15.75
C ARG A 241 14.34 4.28 16.26
N TRP A 242 13.30 5.04 16.63
CA TRP A 242 13.46 6.40 17.20
C TRP A 242 14.24 6.36 18.52
N VAL A 243 13.92 5.41 19.41
CA VAL A 243 14.63 5.21 20.67
C VAL A 243 16.11 4.87 20.41
N LEU A 244 16.38 3.92 19.49
CA LEU A 244 17.75 3.55 19.13
C LEU A 244 18.56 4.73 18.57
N ILE A 245 17.97 5.54 17.68
CA ILE A 245 18.64 6.74 17.15
C ILE A 245 19.02 7.70 18.26
N ARG A 246 18.15 7.82 19.27
CA ARG A 246 18.38 8.72 20.41
C ARG A 246 19.49 8.22 21.35
N MET A 247 19.60 6.90 21.53
CA MET A 247 20.56 6.27 22.46
C MET A 247 21.94 6.04 21.83
N VAL A 248 22.00 5.54 20.60
CA VAL A 248 23.22 4.97 20.00
C VAL A 248 23.66 5.73 18.74
N GLY A 249 22.83 6.65 18.26
CA GLY A 249 23.09 7.40 17.05
C GLY A 249 22.56 6.72 15.77
N LYS A 250 22.44 7.51 14.68
CA LYS A 250 21.75 7.11 13.45
C LYS A 250 22.38 5.90 12.75
N SER A 251 23.72 5.84 12.68
CA SER A 251 24.42 4.78 11.97
C SER A 251 24.29 3.43 12.67
N PHE A 252 24.53 3.39 13.97
CA PHE A 252 24.39 2.17 14.77
C PHE A 252 22.94 1.70 14.85
N ALA A 253 21.98 2.62 15.00
CA ALA A 253 20.57 2.29 14.98
C ALA A 253 20.16 1.60 13.67
N SER A 254 20.68 2.05 12.52
CA SER A 254 20.43 1.42 11.22
C SER A 254 20.99 0.00 11.14
N VAL A 255 22.20 -0.23 11.66
CA VAL A 255 22.82 -1.57 11.68
C VAL A 255 22.02 -2.53 12.57
N ILE A 256 21.66 -2.09 13.78
CA ILE A 256 20.86 -2.91 14.72
C ILE A 256 19.49 -3.23 14.09
N GLN A 257 18.85 -2.24 13.47
CA GLN A 257 17.56 -2.43 12.79
C GLN A 257 17.65 -3.48 11.68
N SER A 258 18.66 -3.39 10.81
CA SER A 258 18.89 -4.36 9.75
C SER A 258 19.17 -5.77 10.30
N ALA A 259 19.94 -5.88 11.39
CA ALA A 259 20.19 -7.14 12.05
C ALA A 259 18.92 -7.76 12.64
N LEU A 260 18.04 -6.94 13.25
CA LEU A 260 16.74 -7.39 13.76
C LEU A 260 15.82 -7.85 12.63
N GLU A 261 15.79 -7.15 11.51
CA GLU A 261 14.98 -7.55 10.34
C GLU A 261 15.42 -8.93 9.82
N VAL A 262 16.73 -9.17 9.68
CA VAL A 262 17.26 -10.48 9.28
C VAL A 262 16.94 -11.55 10.33
N TYR A 263 17.05 -11.22 11.62
CA TYR A 263 16.68 -12.14 12.70
C TYR A 263 15.21 -12.56 12.61
N PHE A 264 14.28 -11.60 12.40
CA PHE A 264 12.87 -11.94 12.26
C PHE A 264 12.55 -12.71 10.98
N MET A 265 13.27 -12.45 9.88
CA MET A 265 13.18 -13.30 8.68
C MET A 265 13.56 -14.75 8.99
N ALA A 266 14.65 -14.99 9.78
CA ALA A 266 15.04 -16.31 10.23
C ALA A 266 13.98 -16.94 11.15
N ALA A 267 13.46 -16.17 12.09
CA ALA A 267 12.43 -16.62 13.02
C ALA A 267 11.14 -17.06 12.28
N TRP A 268 10.70 -16.30 11.27
CA TRP A 268 9.58 -16.68 10.43
C TRP A 268 9.84 -17.93 9.58
N LEU A 269 11.07 -18.14 9.12
CA LEU A 269 11.45 -19.37 8.43
C LEU A 269 11.39 -20.58 9.37
N VAL A 270 11.94 -20.46 10.59
CA VAL A 270 11.84 -21.52 11.61
C VAL A 270 10.39 -21.81 11.97
N PHE A 271 9.57 -20.76 12.13
CA PHE A 271 8.12 -20.89 12.31
C PHE A 271 7.47 -21.67 11.16
N TYR A 272 7.78 -21.34 9.90
CA TYR A 272 7.29 -22.05 8.73
C TYR A 272 7.64 -23.53 8.77
N LEU A 273 8.89 -23.86 9.07
CA LEU A 273 9.34 -25.25 9.17
C LEU A 273 8.63 -26.00 10.31
N ALA A 274 8.46 -25.35 11.47
CA ALA A 274 7.74 -25.91 12.61
C ALA A 274 6.25 -26.17 12.27
N ALA A 275 5.60 -25.24 11.56
CA ALA A 275 4.22 -25.40 11.09
C ALA A 275 4.10 -26.58 10.11
N LYS A 276 5.05 -26.69 9.16
CA LYS A 276 5.11 -27.83 8.21
C LYS A 276 5.37 -29.16 8.92
N CYS A 277 6.22 -29.19 9.93
CA CYS A 277 6.44 -30.38 10.77
C CYS A 277 5.15 -30.82 11.48
N LYS A 278 4.40 -29.85 12.03
CA LYS A 278 3.14 -30.13 12.72
C LYS A 278 2.07 -30.64 11.75
N ASP A 279 1.96 -30.05 10.57
CA ASP A 279 1.05 -30.46 9.49
C ASP A 279 1.36 -31.89 9.03
N ALA A 280 2.61 -32.21 8.73
CA ALA A 280 3.04 -33.56 8.33
C ALA A 280 2.77 -34.58 9.42
N HIS A 281 2.96 -34.21 10.70
CA HIS A 281 2.67 -35.10 11.83
C HIS A 281 1.17 -35.38 11.97
N ALA A 282 0.31 -34.39 11.72
CA ALA A 282 -1.14 -34.57 11.70
C ALA A 282 -1.59 -35.53 10.57
N ASP A 283 -0.90 -35.51 9.42
CA ASP A 283 -1.12 -36.44 8.31
C ASP A 283 -0.44 -37.82 8.51
N GLY A 284 0.17 -38.09 9.66
CA GLY A 284 0.89 -39.33 9.92
C GLY A 284 2.21 -39.46 9.16
N ARG A 285 2.68 -38.40 8.51
CA ARG A 285 3.94 -38.33 7.77
C ARG A 285 5.04 -37.77 8.68
N ARG A 286 6.27 -38.24 8.53
CA ARG A 286 7.42 -37.67 9.25
C ARG A 286 8.10 -36.62 8.36
N PHE A 287 7.96 -35.37 8.71
CA PHE A 287 8.78 -34.31 8.11
C PHE A 287 10.22 -34.45 8.63
N GLY A 288 11.08 -35.00 7.83
CA GLY A 288 12.44 -35.33 8.22
C GLY A 288 13.48 -34.76 7.25
N ARG A 289 14.73 -35.19 7.48
CA ARG A 289 15.89 -34.77 6.69
C ARG A 289 15.69 -34.96 5.17
N ARG A 290 15.07 -36.08 4.76
CA ARG A 290 14.81 -36.39 3.33
C ARG A 290 13.88 -35.36 2.67
N GLU A 291 12.85 -34.89 3.37
CA GLU A 291 11.95 -33.86 2.83
C GLU A 291 12.66 -32.50 2.72
N MET A 292 13.48 -32.12 3.72
CA MET A 292 14.31 -30.93 3.63
C MET A 292 15.35 -31.02 2.49
N GLU A 293 15.93 -32.22 2.25
CA GLU A 293 16.81 -32.46 1.11
C GLU A 293 16.07 -32.30 -0.22
N SER A 294 14.84 -32.83 -0.31
CA SER A 294 14.01 -32.67 -1.51
C SER A 294 13.64 -31.21 -1.80
N LEU A 295 13.49 -30.38 -0.77
CA LEU A 295 13.30 -28.93 -0.94
C LEU A 295 14.49 -28.27 -1.63
N ILE A 296 15.72 -28.64 -1.24
CA ILE A 296 16.93 -28.10 -1.89
C ILE A 296 17.13 -28.66 -3.29
N ASP A 297 16.88 -29.95 -3.50
CA ASP A 297 17.05 -30.59 -4.82
C ASP A 297 15.97 -30.14 -5.82
N GLY A 298 14.75 -29.86 -5.36
CA GLY A 298 13.70 -29.22 -6.16
C GLY A 298 14.01 -27.75 -6.55
N LEU A 299 15.03 -27.15 -5.93
CA LEU A 299 15.54 -25.82 -6.25
C LEU A 299 16.68 -25.84 -7.29
N ARG A 300 17.18 -27.01 -7.70
CA ARG A 300 18.13 -27.19 -8.80
C ARG A 300 17.43 -27.17 -10.14
#